data_ca9646c7d1819b363809205d3dc6c67c
#
_entry.id   ca9646c7d1819b363809205d3dc6c67c
#
_cell.length_a   1.000
_cell.length_b   1.000
_cell.length_c   1.000
_cell.angle_alpha   90.00
_cell.angle_beta   90.00
_cell.angle_gamma   90.00
#
_symmetry.space_group_name_H-M   'P 1'
#
loop_
_entity.id
_entity.type
_entity.pdbx_description
1 polymer ?
#
loop_
_entity_poly.entity_id
_entity_poly.type
_entity_poly.pdbx_seq_one_letter_code
_entity_poly.pdbx_strand_id
1 'polypeptide(L)'
;PQEALLSRELERGELLPQEIDSLAAIVAAFHARVAVAKPGDGYGSPEDVLGYARENLDRLERLRGDRAERIALLALRDWTEREFATLRGTIEARLAGGFVREGHGDLHLGNIARVEGRIVVFDGIDFNAHLRWIDVASEIAFTAMDLEDRGRPDLAHRFVDAYLSITGDYAGLALLSFYVVYRALVSAKVAALRADQLAAVDGRASVDLECAGYVALARRHATAGLPGIVVTHGLSGSGKTTRSQ
;
A
#
# COMPACT_ATOMS: atom_id res chain seq x y z
N PRO A 1 -0.01 -17.68 -17.24
CA PRO A 1 0.56 -18.76 -16.42
C PRO A 1 0.97 -18.16 -15.07
N GLN A 2 0.65 -18.81 -13.95
CA GLN A 2 0.94 -18.31 -12.59
C GLN A 2 2.45 -18.06 -12.36
N GLU A 3 3.30 -18.77 -13.05
CA GLU A 3 4.77 -18.63 -12.98
C GLU A 3 5.30 -17.27 -13.48
N ALA A 4 4.52 -16.57 -14.30
CA ALA A 4 4.87 -15.26 -14.83
C ALA A 4 4.47 -14.08 -13.94
N LEU A 5 3.88 -14.35 -12.78
CA LEU A 5 3.53 -13.31 -11.81
C LEU A 5 4.79 -12.73 -11.15
N LEU A 6 4.85 -11.41 -11.00
CA LEU A 6 5.99 -10.77 -10.32
C LEU A 6 6.14 -11.22 -8.86
N SER A 7 5.04 -11.61 -8.21
CA SER A 7 5.09 -12.24 -6.89
C SER A 7 5.92 -13.53 -6.90
N ARG A 8 5.78 -14.37 -7.93
CA ARG A 8 6.53 -15.61 -8.09
C ARG A 8 7.98 -15.37 -8.50
N GLU A 9 8.23 -14.41 -9.39
CA GLU A 9 9.61 -14.01 -9.73
C GLU A 9 10.35 -13.49 -8.50
N LEU A 10 9.69 -12.72 -7.64
CA LEU A 10 10.25 -12.24 -6.38
C LEU A 10 10.60 -13.41 -5.44
N GLU A 11 9.70 -14.37 -5.26
CA GLU A 11 9.93 -15.57 -4.43
C GLU A 11 11.13 -16.40 -4.93
N ARG A 12 11.39 -16.43 -6.24
CA ARG A 12 12.54 -17.10 -6.83
C ARG A 12 13.82 -16.26 -6.83
N GLY A 13 13.76 -15.00 -6.39
CA GLY A 13 14.88 -14.07 -6.41
C GLY A 13 15.25 -13.58 -7.81
N GLU A 14 14.34 -13.66 -8.76
CA GLU A 14 14.55 -13.31 -10.18
C GLU A 14 14.19 -11.85 -10.48
N LEU A 15 13.39 -11.20 -9.63
CA LEU A 15 12.97 -9.80 -9.83
C LEU A 15 14.12 -8.84 -9.52
N LEU A 16 14.60 -8.15 -10.56
CA LEU A 16 15.73 -7.24 -10.47
C LEU A 16 15.29 -5.82 -10.02
N PRO A 17 16.16 -5.07 -9.30
CA PRO A 17 15.84 -3.70 -8.90
C PRO A 17 15.47 -2.76 -10.06
N GLN A 18 16.07 -2.91 -11.24
CA GLN A 18 15.76 -2.10 -12.42
C GLN A 18 14.35 -2.36 -12.98
N GLU A 19 13.79 -3.52 -12.69
CA GLU A 19 12.43 -3.87 -13.09
C GLU A 19 11.40 -3.19 -12.20
N ILE A 20 11.78 -2.90 -10.94
CA ILE A 20 10.98 -2.06 -10.04
C ILE A 20 10.91 -0.62 -10.56
N ASP A 21 12.01 -0.07 -11.10
CA ASP A 21 11.99 1.25 -11.74
C ASP A 21 11.07 1.24 -12.98
N SER A 22 11.11 0.16 -13.77
CA SER A 22 10.24 -0.02 -14.93
C SER A 22 8.76 -0.12 -14.51
N LEU A 23 8.45 -0.84 -13.43
CA LEU A 23 7.11 -0.92 -12.87
C LEU A 23 6.62 0.47 -12.41
N ALA A 24 7.45 1.21 -11.70
CA ALA A 24 7.14 2.57 -11.26
C ALA A 24 6.82 3.49 -12.45
N ALA A 25 7.59 3.38 -13.53
CA ALA A 25 7.36 4.15 -14.75
C ALA A 25 6.03 3.77 -15.44
N ILE A 26 5.70 2.47 -15.49
CA ILE A 26 4.42 1.98 -16.04
C ILE A 26 3.24 2.54 -15.23
N VAL A 27 3.32 2.47 -13.90
CA VAL A 27 2.27 2.96 -13.00
C VAL A 27 2.12 4.48 -13.10
N ALA A 28 3.23 5.22 -13.14
CA ALA A 28 3.20 6.67 -13.32
C ALA A 28 2.57 7.08 -14.66
N ALA A 29 2.94 6.38 -15.75
CA ALA A 29 2.37 6.61 -17.07
C ALA A 29 0.88 6.23 -17.15
N PHE A 30 0.44 5.21 -16.43
CA PHE A 30 -0.97 4.83 -16.28
C PHE A 30 -1.73 5.94 -15.55
N HIS A 31 -1.26 6.37 -14.38
CA HIS A 31 -1.90 7.44 -13.60
C HIS A 31 -2.00 8.76 -14.37
N ALA A 32 -1.02 9.07 -15.22
CA ALA A 32 -1.04 10.30 -16.02
C ALA A 32 -2.15 10.33 -17.09
N ARG A 33 -2.71 9.15 -17.46
CA ARG A 33 -3.67 9.02 -18.58
C ARG A 33 -5.10 8.71 -18.16
N VAL A 34 -5.29 8.19 -16.95
CA VAL A 34 -6.62 7.81 -16.45
C VAL A 34 -7.44 9.03 -16.02
N ALA A 35 -8.74 8.86 -15.94
CA ALA A 35 -9.67 9.90 -15.54
C ALA A 35 -9.39 10.40 -14.12
N VAL A 36 -9.66 11.69 -13.90
CA VAL A 36 -9.42 12.39 -12.64
C VAL A 36 -10.75 12.74 -12.01
N ALA A 37 -10.94 12.37 -10.75
CA ALA A 37 -12.12 12.76 -9.97
C ALA A 37 -12.07 14.25 -9.61
N LYS A 38 -13.23 14.86 -9.58
CA LYS A 38 -13.43 16.25 -9.13
C LYS A 38 -14.19 16.24 -7.81
N PRO A 39 -14.03 17.27 -6.98
CA PRO A 39 -14.91 17.47 -5.84
C PRO A 39 -16.38 17.46 -6.28
N GLY A 40 -17.18 16.60 -5.66
CA GLY A 40 -18.59 16.42 -6.03
C GLY A 40 -18.90 15.20 -6.91
N ASP A 41 -17.91 14.53 -7.48
CA ASP A 41 -18.12 13.29 -8.26
C ASP A 41 -18.47 12.09 -7.37
N GLY A 42 -18.38 12.21 -6.04
CA GLY A 42 -18.73 11.17 -5.08
C GLY A 42 -17.62 10.15 -4.81
N TYR A 43 -16.37 10.46 -5.17
CA TYR A 43 -15.22 9.55 -4.99
C TYR A 43 -14.10 10.21 -4.18
N GLY A 44 -13.44 9.39 -3.34
CA GLY A 44 -12.18 9.75 -2.68
C GLY A 44 -12.30 10.89 -1.69
N SER A 45 -13.50 11.15 -1.18
CA SER A 45 -13.69 12.11 -0.09
C SER A 45 -13.02 11.62 1.19
N PRO A 46 -12.66 12.53 2.12
CA PRO A 46 -12.15 12.10 3.43
C PRO A 46 -13.10 11.13 4.15
N GLU A 47 -14.40 11.33 4.00
CA GLU A 47 -15.44 10.46 4.56
C GLU A 47 -15.38 9.04 3.96
N ASP A 48 -15.18 8.93 2.65
CA ASP A 48 -15.02 7.63 1.97
C ASP A 48 -13.75 6.92 2.47
N VAL A 49 -12.62 7.62 2.51
CA VAL A 49 -11.33 7.07 2.94
C VAL A 49 -11.42 6.53 4.36
N LEU A 50 -11.97 7.30 5.30
CA LEU A 50 -12.16 6.84 6.68
C LEU A 50 -13.20 5.73 6.78
N GLY A 51 -14.29 5.84 6.03
CA GLY A 51 -15.37 4.85 5.98
C GLY A 51 -14.85 3.47 5.62
N TYR A 52 -14.05 3.35 4.55
CA TYR A 52 -13.43 2.08 4.15
C TYR A 52 -12.40 1.57 5.15
N ALA A 53 -11.62 2.45 5.77
CA ALA A 53 -10.68 2.04 6.80
C ALA A 53 -11.40 1.44 8.02
N ARG A 54 -12.49 2.07 8.47
CA ARG A 54 -13.34 1.56 9.55
C ARG A 54 -14.01 0.24 9.20
N GLU A 55 -14.55 0.12 7.98
CA GLU A 55 -15.20 -1.12 7.51
C GLU A 55 -14.24 -2.31 7.55
N ASN A 56 -12.99 -2.13 7.13
CA ASN A 56 -11.96 -3.17 7.19
C ASN A 56 -11.71 -3.62 8.63
N LEU A 57 -11.55 -2.69 9.56
CA LEU A 57 -11.36 -2.96 10.99
C LEU A 57 -12.59 -3.64 11.60
N ASP A 58 -13.79 -3.16 11.32
CA ASP A 58 -15.05 -3.76 11.79
C ASP A 58 -15.18 -5.20 11.32
N ARG A 59 -14.79 -5.47 10.08
CA ARG A 59 -14.85 -6.83 9.53
C ARG A 59 -13.83 -7.75 10.16
N LEU A 60 -12.59 -7.27 10.34
CA LEU A 60 -11.55 -8.04 11.01
C LEU A 60 -11.90 -8.34 12.47
N GLU A 61 -12.42 -7.37 13.23
CA GLU A 61 -12.86 -7.58 14.62
C GLU A 61 -13.97 -8.63 14.75
N ARG A 62 -14.85 -8.74 13.75
CA ARG A 62 -15.87 -9.79 13.70
C ARG A 62 -15.32 -11.17 13.36
N LEU A 63 -14.33 -11.23 12.48
CA LEU A 63 -13.75 -12.49 11.99
C LEU A 63 -12.66 -13.06 12.91
N ARG A 64 -12.04 -12.19 13.72
CA ARG A 64 -10.89 -12.56 14.57
C ARG A 64 -11.28 -12.49 16.05
N GLY A 65 -11.15 -13.62 16.74
CA GLY A 65 -11.65 -13.78 18.11
C GLY A 65 -10.59 -13.84 19.22
N ASP A 66 -9.32 -13.96 18.86
CA ASP A 66 -8.21 -14.02 19.81
C ASP A 66 -8.03 -12.67 20.53
N ARG A 67 -7.75 -12.75 21.84
CA ARG A 67 -7.57 -11.56 22.70
C ARG A 67 -6.40 -10.68 22.23
N ALA A 68 -5.28 -11.28 21.83
CA ALA A 68 -4.11 -10.54 21.38
C ALA A 68 -4.38 -9.81 20.04
N GLU A 69 -5.04 -10.48 19.10
CA GLU A 69 -5.48 -9.88 17.84
C GLU A 69 -6.46 -8.74 18.06
N ARG A 70 -7.43 -8.91 18.95
CA ARG A 70 -8.38 -7.82 19.28
C ARG A 70 -7.70 -6.60 19.86
N ILE A 71 -6.72 -6.77 20.75
CA ILE A 71 -5.93 -5.65 21.29
C ILE A 71 -5.18 -4.94 20.15
N ALA A 72 -4.59 -5.70 19.23
CA ALA A 72 -3.89 -5.15 18.08
C ALA A 72 -4.82 -4.35 17.15
N LEU A 73 -6.00 -4.89 16.85
CA LEU A 73 -7.00 -4.21 16.00
C LEU A 73 -7.56 -2.94 16.66
N LEU A 74 -7.82 -2.96 17.96
CA LEU A 74 -8.23 -1.76 18.72
C LEU A 74 -7.15 -0.67 18.67
N ALA A 75 -5.88 -1.03 18.87
CA ALA A 75 -4.78 -0.08 18.77
C ALA A 75 -4.63 0.51 17.35
N LEU A 76 -4.84 -0.31 16.31
CA LEU A 76 -4.85 0.14 14.91
C LEU A 76 -6.03 1.05 14.62
N ARG A 77 -7.21 0.79 15.20
CA ARG A 77 -8.38 1.67 15.10
C ARG A 77 -8.08 3.04 15.69
N ASP A 78 -7.58 3.08 16.91
CA ASP A 78 -7.23 4.32 17.59
C ASP A 78 -6.17 5.12 16.83
N TRP A 79 -5.19 4.44 16.25
CA TRP A 79 -4.19 5.07 15.41
C TRP A 79 -4.81 5.62 14.12
N THR A 80 -5.64 4.82 13.42
CA THR A 80 -6.32 5.22 12.18
C THR A 80 -7.13 6.49 12.37
N GLU A 81 -7.89 6.58 13.46
CA GLU A 81 -8.72 7.77 13.77
C GLU A 81 -7.84 9.02 14.01
N ARG A 82 -6.78 8.88 14.81
CA ARG A 82 -5.87 10.00 15.10
C ARG A 82 -5.12 10.46 13.86
N GLU A 83 -4.57 9.51 13.12
CA GLU A 83 -3.80 9.81 11.91
C GLU A 83 -4.68 10.45 10.84
N PHE A 84 -5.88 9.89 10.63
CA PHE A 84 -6.85 10.48 9.72
C PHE A 84 -7.21 11.92 10.09
N ALA A 85 -7.43 12.21 11.37
CA ALA A 85 -7.74 13.56 11.81
C ALA A 85 -6.63 14.57 11.45
N THR A 86 -5.37 14.13 11.51
CA THR A 86 -4.20 14.91 11.10
C THR A 86 -4.13 15.09 9.58
N LEU A 87 -4.47 14.04 8.82
CA LEU A 87 -4.33 14.00 7.37
C LEU A 87 -5.55 14.49 6.59
N ARG A 88 -6.68 14.73 7.25
CA ARG A 88 -7.95 15.10 6.61
C ARG A 88 -7.80 16.24 5.60
N GLY A 89 -7.17 17.35 5.99
CA GLY A 89 -6.97 18.49 5.10
C GLY A 89 -6.06 18.17 3.91
N THR A 90 -5.09 17.28 4.08
CA THR A 90 -4.24 16.81 2.98
C THR A 90 -5.04 15.96 2.00
N ILE A 91 -5.93 15.08 2.48
CA ILE A 91 -6.81 14.26 1.62
C ILE A 91 -7.74 15.16 0.81
N GLU A 92 -8.37 16.17 1.45
CA GLU A 92 -9.21 17.15 0.77
C GLU A 92 -8.44 17.93 -0.32
N ALA A 93 -7.25 18.41 0.02
CA ALA A 93 -6.41 19.14 -0.93
C ALA A 93 -5.98 18.26 -2.12
N ARG A 94 -5.72 16.97 -1.89
CA ARG A 94 -5.34 16.04 -2.95
C ARG A 94 -6.51 15.69 -3.87
N LEU A 95 -7.72 15.52 -3.34
CA LEU A 95 -8.93 15.38 -4.16
C LEU A 95 -9.12 16.64 -5.06
N ALA A 96 -9.03 17.82 -4.47
CA ALA A 96 -9.11 19.07 -5.23
C ALA A 96 -7.98 19.26 -6.24
N GLY A 97 -6.78 18.73 -5.93
CA GLY A 97 -5.57 18.77 -6.76
C GLY A 97 -5.54 17.72 -7.87
N GLY A 98 -6.55 16.83 -7.98
CA GLY A 98 -6.64 15.82 -9.05
C GLY A 98 -5.76 14.60 -8.82
N PHE A 99 -5.45 14.27 -7.57
CA PHE A 99 -4.71 13.06 -7.21
C PHE A 99 -5.62 11.84 -7.00
N VAL A 100 -6.94 12.03 -6.87
CA VAL A 100 -7.92 10.93 -6.93
C VAL A 100 -8.20 10.62 -8.39
N ARG A 101 -7.90 9.39 -8.79
CA ARG A 101 -7.95 8.97 -10.20
C ARG A 101 -8.62 7.61 -10.34
N GLU A 102 -9.10 7.31 -11.55
CA GLU A 102 -9.62 5.97 -11.88
C GLU A 102 -8.45 5.00 -12.02
N GLY A 103 -7.93 4.56 -10.87
CA GLY A 103 -6.79 3.66 -10.76
C GLY A 103 -7.14 2.20 -11.00
N HIS A 104 -6.20 1.32 -10.72
CA HIS A 104 -6.35 -0.12 -10.76
C HIS A 104 -7.16 -0.64 -9.55
N GLY A 105 -6.93 -0.06 -8.38
CA GLY A 105 -7.61 -0.39 -7.12
C GLY A 105 -7.00 -1.57 -6.35
N ASP A 106 -6.34 -2.51 -7.05
CA ASP A 106 -5.79 -3.74 -6.49
C ASP A 106 -4.36 -4.02 -7.00
N LEU A 107 -3.50 -3.00 -6.95
CA LEU A 107 -2.16 -3.01 -7.53
C LEU A 107 -1.13 -3.67 -6.60
N HIS A 108 -1.16 -4.99 -6.50
CA HIS A 108 -0.15 -5.81 -5.81
C HIS A 108 0.55 -6.77 -6.79
N LEU A 109 1.67 -7.37 -6.40
CA LEU A 109 2.52 -8.22 -7.28
C LEU A 109 1.79 -9.45 -7.84
N GLY A 110 0.71 -9.89 -7.22
CA GLY A 110 -0.15 -10.95 -7.71
C GLY A 110 -0.98 -10.56 -8.93
N ASN A 111 -1.16 -9.25 -9.19
CA ASN A 111 -1.88 -8.69 -10.34
C ASN A 111 -0.93 -8.04 -11.34
N ILE A 112 0.35 -8.40 -11.29
CA ILE A 112 1.39 -7.92 -12.19
C ILE A 112 2.13 -9.14 -12.74
N ALA A 113 2.26 -9.24 -14.05
CA ALA A 113 2.89 -10.37 -14.71
C ALA A 113 3.91 -9.94 -15.76
N ARG A 114 4.82 -10.83 -16.09
CA ARG A 114 5.72 -10.72 -17.24
C ARG A 114 5.16 -11.47 -18.44
N VAL A 115 4.79 -10.72 -19.46
CA VAL A 115 4.27 -11.27 -20.72
C VAL A 115 5.21 -10.86 -21.85
N GLU A 116 5.79 -11.81 -22.53
CA GLU A 116 6.77 -11.56 -23.63
C GLU A 116 7.89 -10.57 -23.24
N GLY A 117 8.42 -10.72 -22.03
CA GLY A 117 9.48 -9.86 -21.48
C GLY A 117 9.02 -8.48 -21.01
N ARG A 118 7.73 -8.17 -21.07
CA ARG A 118 7.16 -6.89 -20.66
C ARG A 118 6.37 -7.03 -19.36
N ILE A 119 6.46 -6.04 -18.49
CA ILE A 119 5.62 -5.96 -17.31
C ILE A 119 4.21 -5.51 -17.73
N VAL A 120 3.20 -6.27 -17.34
CA VAL A 120 1.79 -6.02 -17.60
C VAL A 120 1.02 -6.05 -16.29
N VAL A 121 0.23 -5.03 -16.05
CA VAL A 121 -0.71 -4.94 -14.93
C VAL A 121 -2.08 -5.40 -15.43
N PHE A 122 -2.76 -6.24 -14.66
CA PHE A 122 -4.05 -6.83 -15.03
C PHE A 122 -4.95 -7.02 -13.79
N ASP A 123 -6.20 -7.39 -14.00
CA ASP A 123 -7.19 -7.69 -12.96
C ASP A 123 -7.50 -6.48 -12.04
N GLY A 124 -7.65 -5.30 -12.65
CA GLY A 124 -8.13 -4.11 -11.94
C GLY A 124 -9.57 -4.27 -11.46
N ILE A 125 -9.92 -3.56 -10.38
CA ILE A 125 -11.28 -3.61 -9.83
C ILE A 125 -12.27 -2.99 -10.82
N ASP A 126 -13.21 -3.78 -11.34
CA ASP A 126 -14.26 -3.36 -12.26
C ASP A 126 -15.66 -3.34 -11.61
N PHE A 127 -15.90 -4.18 -10.59
CA PHE A 127 -17.18 -4.40 -9.94
C PHE A 127 -17.62 -3.29 -8.97
N ASN A 128 -16.69 -2.41 -8.53
CA ASN A 128 -16.99 -1.30 -7.63
C ASN A 128 -16.14 -0.07 -7.93
N ALA A 129 -16.75 0.97 -8.47
CA ALA A 129 -16.09 2.21 -8.83
C ALA A 129 -15.39 2.88 -7.64
N HIS A 130 -15.98 2.86 -6.45
CA HIS A 130 -15.39 3.49 -5.26
C HIS A 130 -14.07 2.86 -4.82
N LEU A 131 -13.80 1.60 -5.16
CA LEU A 131 -12.55 0.92 -4.81
C LEU A 131 -11.42 1.18 -5.80
N ARG A 132 -11.73 1.71 -7.01
CA ARG A 132 -10.71 2.09 -8.00
C ARG A 132 -10.55 3.60 -8.18
N TRP A 133 -11.58 4.41 -7.86
CA TRP A 133 -11.44 5.87 -7.82
C TRP A 133 -10.80 6.30 -6.52
N ILE A 134 -9.49 6.23 -6.46
CA ILE A 134 -8.67 6.37 -5.26
C ILE A 134 -7.52 7.36 -5.47
N ASP A 135 -6.98 7.86 -4.36
CA ASP A 135 -5.73 8.61 -4.40
C ASP A 135 -4.59 7.74 -4.94
N VAL A 136 -3.80 8.26 -5.87
CA VAL A 136 -2.64 7.58 -6.44
C VAL A 136 -1.65 7.14 -5.34
N ALA A 137 -1.55 7.87 -4.22
CA ALA A 137 -0.76 7.47 -3.07
C ALA A 137 -1.27 6.17 -2.43
N SER A 138 -2.59 5.94 -2.41
CA SER A 138 -3.17 4.67 -1.96
C SER A 138 -2.85 3.50 -2.89
N GLU A 139 -2.73 3.77 -4.18
CA GLU A 139 -2.39 2.73 -5.16
C GLU A 139 -0.92 2.31 -5.04
N ILE A 140 0.01 3.27 -5.02
CA ILE A 140 1.43 2.95 -4.84
C ILE A 140 1.72 2.34 -3.47
N ALA A 141 0.96 2.73 -2.43
CA ALA A 141 1.07 2.12 -1.11
C ALA A 141 0.74 0.62 -1.12
N PHE A 142 -0.12 0.15 -2.01
CA PHE A 142 -0.43 -1.28 -2.10
C PHE A 142 0.76 -2.09 -2.62
N THR A 143 1.38 -1.64 -3.70
CA THR A 143 2.60 -2.28 -4.22
C THR A 143 3.74 -2.24 -3.20
N ALA A 144 3.94 -1.10 -2.53
CA ALA A 144 4.97 -0.96 -1.50
C ALA A 144 4.70 -1.91 -0.32
N MET A 145 3.46 -1.96 0.17
CA MET A 145 3.03 -2.86 1.23
C MET A 145 3.27 -4.34 0.89
N ASP A 146 2.92 -4.77 -0.33
CA ASP A 146 3.09 -6.17 -0.75
C ASP A 146 4.58 -6.54 -0.90
N LEU A 147 5.43 -5.60 -1.36
CA LEU A 147 6.89 -5.79 -1.36
C LEU A 147 7.47 -5.91 0.05
N GLU A 148 7.00 -5.09 1.00
CA GLU A 148 7.42 -5.17 2.41
C GLU A 148 6.97 -6.46 3.08
N ASP A 149 5.73 -6.90 2.84
CA ASP A 149 5.18 -8.14 3.38
C ASP A 149 6.00 -9.35 2.91
N ARG A 150 6.50 -9.32 1.67
CA ARG A 150 7.39 -10.33 1.08
C ARG A 150 8.87 -10.17 1.49
N GLY A 151 9.16 -9.33 2.49
CA GLY A 151 10.51 -9.16 3.05
C GLY A 151 11.45 -8.34 2.17
N ARG A 152 10.93 -7.52 1.26
CA ARG A 152 11.72 -6.66 0.37
C ARG A 152 11.41 -5.18 0.56
N PRO A 153 11.63 -4.62 1.77
CA PRO A 153 11.47 -3.19 2.02
C PRO A 153 12.42 -2.33 1.16
N ASP A 154 13.57 -2.87 0.78
CA ASP A 154 14.50 -2.22 -0.16
C ASP A 154 13.86 -1.93 -1.52
N LEU A 155 13.11 -2.90 -2.06
CA LEU A 155 12.39 -2.74 -3.33
C LEU A 155 11.13 -1.87 -3.17
N ALA A 156 10.47 -1.91 -2.01
CA ALA A 156 9.35 -1.03 -1.70
C ALA A 156 9.79 0.44 -1.73
N HIS A 157 10.87 0.77 -1.03
CA HIS A 157 11.44 2.13 -1.04
C HIS A 157 11.87 2.55 -2.44
N ARG A 158 12.53 1.65 -3.20
CA ARG A 158 12.94 1.93 -4.58
C ARG A 158 11.74 2.21 -5.49
N PHE A 159 10.66 1.45 -5.37
CA PHE A 159 9.44 1.67 -6.14
C PHE A 159 8.83 3.04 -5.88
N VAL A 160 8.68 3.39 -4.60
CA VAL A 160 8.14 4.70 -4.19
C VAL A 160 9.04 5.83 -4.67
N ASP A 161 10.37 5.75 -4.46
CA ASP A 161 11.32 6.76 -4.88
C ASP A 161 11.30 6.97 -6.41
N ALA A 162 11.32 5.88 -7.18
CA ALA A 162 11.26 5.93 -8.65
C ALA A 162 9.93 6.57 -9.13
N TYR A 163 8.80 6.19 -8.53
CA TYR A 163 7.50 6.77 -8.85
C TYR A 163 7.46 8.28 -8.57
N LEU A 164 7.90 8.69 -7.39
CA LEU A 164 7.94 10.11 -6.99
C LEU A 164 8.90 10.93 -7.84
N SER A 165 10.04 10.34 -8.22
CA SER A 165 11.00 11.00 -9.13
C SER A 165 10.42 11.28 -10.51
N ILE A 166 9.50 10.44 -10.99
CA ILE A 166 8.83 10.62 -12.29
C ILE A 166 7.67 11.61 -12.16
N THR A 167 6.86 11.49 -11.10
CA THR A 167 5.61 12.25 -10.98
C THR A 167 5.77 13.59 -10.28
N GLY A 168 6.80 13.76 -9.45
CA GLY A 168 7.00 14.93 -8.60
C GLY A 168 6.03 15.00 -7.40
N ASP A 169 5.21 13.97 -7.15
CA ASP A 169 4.18 13.96 -6.10
C ASP A 169 4.77 13.66 -4.71
N TYR A 170 5.79 14.40 -4.31
CA TYR A 170 6.39 14.23 -2.98
C TYR A 170 5.43 14.56 -1.83
N ALA A 171 4.40 15.36 -2.08
CA ALA A 171 3.35 15.66 -1.09
C ALA A 171 2.54 14.41 -0.70
N GLY A 172 2.44 13.43 -1.60
CA GLY A 172 1.79 12.13 -1.34
C GLY A 172 2.46 11.31 -0.24
N LEU A 173 3.76 11.55 0.03
CA LEU A 173 4.48 10.87 1.12
C LEU A 173 3.84 11.06 2.50
N ALA A 174 3.18 12.20 2.73
CA ALA A 174 2.48 12.44 3.98
C ALA A 174 1.37 11.40 4.25
N LEU A 175 0.80 10.83 3.20
CA LEU A 175 -0.28 9.84 3.28
C LEU A 175 0.22 8.39 3.21
N LEU A 176 1.49 8.17 2.86
CA LEU A 176 1.98 6.85 2.50
C LEU A 176 1.81 5.83 3.64
N SER A 177 2.24 6.18 4.86
CA SER A 177 2.10 5.28 6.03
C SER A 177 0.64 4.96 6.34
N PHE A 178 -0.25 5.96 6.24
CA PHE A 178 -1.68 5.74 6.42
C PHE A 178 -2.23 4.74 5.40
N TYR A 179 -1.88 4.90 4.12
CA TYR A 179 -2.35 4.00 3.08
C TYR A 179 -1.67 2.62 3.13
N VAL A 180 -0.42 2.50 3.55
CA VAL A 180 0.22 1.19 3.80
C VAL A 180 -0.54 0.42 4.88
N VAL A 181 -0.87 1.07 6.01
CA VAL A 181 -1.71 0.47 7.07
C VAL A 181 -3.08 0.07 6.52
N TYR A 182 -3.74 0.96 5.79
CA TYR A 182 -5.03 0.68 5.15
C TYR A 182 -4.95 -0.55 4.23
N ARG A 183 -3.96 -0.62 3.34
CA ARG A 183 -3.79 -1.73 2.39
C ARG A 183 -3.43 -3.05 3.08
N ALA A 184 -2.61 -3.01 4.11
CA ALA A 184 -2.34 -4.19 4.94
C ALA A 184 -3.61 -4.72 5.62
N LEU A 185 -4.49 -3.83 6.11
CA LEU A 185 -5.78 -4.22 6.68
C LEU A 185 -6.76 -4.76 5.62
N VAL A 186 -6.73 -4.25 4.38
CA VAL A 186 -7.48 -4.84 3.26
C VAL A 186 -7.02 -6.29 3.02
N SER A 187 -5.70 -6.52 2.91
CA SER A 187 -5.12 -7.85 2.70
C SER A 187 -5.41 -8.80 3.87
N ALA A 188 -5.29 -8.30 5.10
CA ALA A 188 -5.66 -9.05 6.31
C ALA A 188 -7.13 -9.48 6.29
N LYS A 189 -8.05 -8.57 5.89
CA LYS A 189 -9.48 -8.87 5.74
C LYS A 189 -9.73 -9.96 4.70
N VAL A 190 -9.08 -9.88 3.54
CA VAL A 190 -9.20 -10.89 2.48
C VAL A 190 -8.69 -12.26 2.97
N ALA A 191 -7.55 -12.29 3.65
CA ALA A 191 -7.03 -13.52 4.26
C ALA A 191 -8.00 -14.08 5.32
N ALA A 192 -8.53 -13.24 6.21
CA ALA A 192 -9.50 -13.67 7.22
C ALA A 192 -10.79 -14.23 6.62
N LEU A 193 -11.31 -13.63 5.53
CA LEU A 193 -12.47 -14.15 4.81
C LEU A 193 -12.18 -15.49 4.14
N ARG A 194 -11.00 -15.67 3.55
CA ARG A 194 -10.57 -16.97 3.01
C ARG A 194 -10.48 -18.04 4.11
N ALA A 195 -9.90 -17.70 5.26
CA ALA A 195 -9.84 -18.61 6.40
C ALA A 195 -11.22 -19.05 6.89
N ASP A 196 -12.21 -18.14 6.89
CA ASP A 196 -13.58 -18.44 7.30
C ASP A 196 -14.30 -19.38 6.30
N GLN A 197 -13.96 -19.27 5.00
CA GLN A 197 -14.51 -20.13 3.94
C GLN A 197 -13.86 -21.52 3.89
N LEU A 198 -12.63 -21.67 4.37
CA LEU A 198 -11.95 -22.95 4.42
C LEU A 198 -12.54 -23.79 5.55
N ALA A 199 -13.38 -24.78 5.20
CA ALA A 199 -13.89 -25.76 6.14
C ALA A 199 -12.73 -26.60 6.67
N ALA A 200 -12.50 -26.49 7.95
CA ALA A 200 -11.63 -27.28 8.84
C ALA A 200 -10.46 -28.06 8.20
N VAL A 201 -9.27 -27.78 8.69
CA VAL A 201 -8.01 -28.53 8.84
C VAL A 201 -6.91 -28.23 7.84
N ASP A 202 -7.05 -28.40 6.54
CA ASP A 202 -5.92 -28.18 5.62
C ASP A 202 -5.93 -26.78 5.02
N GLY A 203 -4.89 -25.99 5.36
CA GLY A 203 -4.69 -24.64 4.80
C GLY A 203 -5.14 -23.47 5.70
N ARG A 204 -6.05 -23.64 6.63
CA ARG A 204 -6.54 -22.57 7.51
C ARG A 204 -5.41 -21.93 8.33
N ALA A 205 -4.56 -22.75 8.92
CA ALA A 205 -3.44 -22.26 9.75
C ALA A 205 -2.47 -21.38 8.95
N SER A 206 -2.22 -21.72 7.68
CA SER A 206 -1.38 -20.90 6.78
C SER A 206 -2.02 -19.55 6.47
N VAL A 207 -3.34 -19.53 6.24
CA VAL A 207 -4.09 -18.29 5.94
C VAL A 207 -4.25 -17.43 7.20
N ASP A 208 -4.40 -18.05 8.37
CA ASP A 208 -4.40 -17.33 9.65
C ASP A 208 -3.04 -16.67 9.93
N LEU A 209 -1.94 -17.35 9.60
CA LEU A 209 -0.59 -16.79 9.71
C LEU A 209 -0.38 -15.62 8.74
N GLU A 210 -0.88 -15.73 7.51
CA GLU A 210 -0.88 -14.66 6.51
C GLU A 210 -1.63 -13.43 7.03
N CYS A 211 -2.85 -13.61 7.56
CA CYS A 211 -3.61 -12.54 8.18
C CYS A 211 -2.85 -11.86 9.33
N ALA A 212 -2.25 -12.65 10.23
CA ALA A 212 -1.45 -12.14 11.34
C ALA A 212 -0.21 -11.35 10.84
N GLY A 213 0.41 -11.77 9.75
CA GLY A 213 1.51 -11.08 9.07
C GLY A 213 1.11 -9.67 8.63
N TYR A 214 -0.01 -9.53 7.94
CA TYR A 214 -0.53 -8.22 7.52
C TYR A 214 -0.90 -7.31 8.70
N VAL A 215 -1.50 -7.85 9.75
CA VAL A 215 -1.78 -7.07 10.97
C VAL A 215 -0.49 -6.61 11.65
N ALA A 216 0.54 -7.48 11.68
CA ALA A 216 1.85 -7.11 12.22
C ALA A 216 2.54 -6.02 11.39
N LEU A 217 2.44 -6.08 10.05
CA LEU A 217 2.95 -5.05 9.14
C LEU A 217 2.23 -3.71 9.39
N ALA A 218 0.91 -3.71 9.46
CA ALA A 218 0.12 -2.52 9.79
C ALA A 218 0.57 -1.89 11.11
N ARG A 219 0.81 -2.71 12.15
CA ARG A 219 1.31 -2.23 13.45
C ARG A 219 2.70 -1.62 13.37
N ARG A 220 3.61 -2.18 12.58
CA ARG A 220 4.95 -1.58 12.40
C ARG A 220 4.84 -0.16 11.86
N HIS A 221 4.04 0.06 10.82
CA HIS A 221 3.81 1.38 10.26
C HIS A 221 3.08 2.33 11.21
N ALA A 222 2.11 1.84 11.98
CA ALA A 222 1.38 2.63 12.96
C ALA A 222 2.23 3.05 14.17
N THR A 223 3.33 2.34 14.45
CA THR A 223 4.24 2.63 15.57
C THR A 223 5.58 3.22 15.12
N ALA A 224 5.83 3.28 13.81
CA ALA A 224 7.02 3.93 13.29
C ALA A 224 7.02 5.42 13.69
N GLY A 225 8.16 5.90 14.19
CA GLY A 225 8.35 7.33 14.44
C GLY A 225 8.31 8.13 13.13
N LEU A 226 8.11 9.44 13.23
CA LEU A 226 8.19 10.32 12.06
C LEU A 226 9.54 10.11 11.36
N PRO A 227 9.55 9.96 10.01
CA PRO A 227 10.80 9.85 9.29
C PRO A 227 11.64 11.11 9.51
N GLY A 228 12.89 10.94 9.94
CA GLY A 228 13.83 12.02 10.16
C GLY A 228 14.73 12.18 8.93
N ILE A 229 14.86 13.39 8.42
CA ILE A 229 15.89 13.71 7.43
C ILE A 229 17.15 14.13 8.18
N VAL A 230 18.22 13.36 8.04
CA VAL A 230 19.56 13.75 8.55
C VAL A 230 20.32 14.46 7.43
N VAL A 231 20.46 15.77 7.56
CA VAL A 231 21.28 16.56 6.63
C VAL A 231 22.67 16.75 7.23
N THR A 232 23.68 16.15 6.60
CA THR A 232 25.08 16.40 6.99
C THR A 232 25.57 17.71 6.37
N HIS A 233 25.92 18.67 7.21
CA HIS A 233 26.49 19.95 6.79
C HIS A 233 27.97 20.05 7.22
N GLY A 234 28.80 20.61 6.36
CA GLY A 234 30.24 20.84 6.66
C GLY A 234 31.04 21.21 5.42
N LEU A 235 32.26 21.70 5.63
CA LEU A 235 33.19 22.06 4.55
C LEU A 235 33.58 20.82 3.72
N SER A 236 34.05 21.05 2.49
CA SER A 236 34.58 19.98 1.64
C SER A 236 35.71 19.24 2.39
N GLY A 237 35.69 17.89 2.35
CA GLY A 237 36.68 17.07 3.05
C GLY A 237 36.40 16.80 4.54
N SER A 238 35.31 17.31 5.13
CA SER A 238 34.98 17.10 6.56
C SER A 238 34.42 15.71 6.91
N GLY A 239 34.50 14.73 6.00
CA GLY A 239 34.07 13.34 6.25
C GLY A 239 32.54 13.14 6.27
N LYS A 240 31.74 14.03 5.67
CA LYS A 240 30.28 13.92 5.60
C LYS A 240 29.80 12.58 5.02
N THR A 241 30.40 12.15 3.91
CA THR A 241 30.08 10.91 3.23
C THR A 241 30.38 9.66 4.07
N THR A 242 31.43 9.73 4.92
CA THR A 242 31.81 8.59 5.78
C THR A 242 30.87 8.42 6.98
N ARG A 243 30.11 9.45 7.37
CA ARG A 243 29.17 9.41 8.49
C ARG A 243 27.71 9.18 8.05
N SER A 244 27.43 9.28 6.76
CA SER A 244 26.10 9.06 6.17
C SER A 244 25.91 7.65 5.58
N GLN A 245 26.92 6.79 5.71
CA GLN A 245 26.85 5.34 5.47
C GLN A 245 26.62 4.61 6.82
#